data_ab0ddcb48a7c92dbdc30f1f4f3e91fea
#
_entry.id   ab0ddcb48a7c92dbdc30f1f4f3e91fea
#
_cell.length_a   1.000
_cell.length_b   1.000
_cell.length_c   1.000
_cell.angle_alpha   90.00
_cell.angle_beta   90.00
_cell.angle_gamma   90.00
#
_symmetry.space_group_name_H-M   'P 1'
#
loop_
_entity.id
_entity.type
_entity.pdbx_description
1 polymer ?
#
loop_
_entity_poly.entity_id
_entity_poly.type
_entity_poly.pdbx_seq_one_letter_code
_entity_poly.pdbx_strand_id
1 'polypeptide(L)'
;MKKVKGIIAGMMLMMACASVSAQEIQFLSANHCIYRINQNEKYLLLPVQENAELSNVKVIADNNQVKTFNVRLANNRIDYYVPLDLGEFKGLKALSLDIHVNGSYRNDGELQDFACWKNMKFSDSFDMKNREQYRPVYHHTPAYGWMNDPNGMFYKDGVWNLYFQHNPYGSQWENMTWGHSTSKDLMHWTYEGDVVLPDALGTIFSGSAVVDKDNTAGFGKDAVVALYTSAGENQTQSMAYSTDNGKTFTKYEGNPVITSNVPDFRDPHMFWNEDIKKWNMILAAGQHMEIYTSDNLKDWKYESSFGEEYGNHGGVWECPDLMKMKVRGTNKEKWMLICNINPGGPFGGSATQYFVGTFDGKKFTCESKPEVTKWMDYGKDHYATVTFDNAPEGRHVAIAWMSNWQYAAQVPTMQYRSGNSIPRDLGLFEYKGETYCSV
;
A
#
# COMPACT_ATOMS: atom_id res chain seq x y z
N MET A 1 47.90 -57.38 -47.67
CA MET A 1 48.10 -55.90 -47.73
C MET A 1 46.74 -55.22 -47.92
N LYS A 2 46.09 -54.74 -46.91
CA LYS A 2 44.88 -53.90 -46.99
C LYS A 2 45.11 -52.63 -46.15
N LYS A 3 45.09 -51.49 -46.82
CA LYS A 3 45.23 -50.16 -46.24
C LYS A 3 43.93 -49.84 -45.51
N VAL A 4 44.02 -49.53 -44.21
CA VAL A 4 42.95 -48.90 -43.44
C VAL A 4 43.13 -47.41 -43.51
N LYS A 5 42.17 -46.69 -44.06
CA LYS A 5 42.08 -45.23 -44.03
C LYS A 5 41.34 -44.85 -42.72
N GLY A 6 42.04 -44.19 -41.84
CA GLY A 6 41.42 -43.56 -40.68
C GLY A 6 40.78 -42.20 -41.07
N ILE A 7 39.51 -42.05 -40.75
CA ILE A 7 38.78 -40.79 -40.87
C ILE A 7 38.87 -40.13 -39.48
N ILE A 8 39.58 -39.01 -39.41
CA ILE A 8 39.58 -38.14 -38.25
C ILE A 8 38.37 -37.19 -38.41
N ALA A 9 37.32 -37.45 -37.68
CA ALA A 9 36.20 -36.52 -37.57
C ALA A 9 36.59 -35.43 -36.55
N GLY A 10 36.91 -34.26 -37.06
CA GLY A 10 37.09 -33.05 -36.24
C GLY A 10 35.74 -32.58 -35.71
N MET A 11 35.51 -32.74 -34.43
CA MET A 11 34.40 -32.14 -33.74
C MET A 11 34.74 -30.66 -33.52
N MET A 12 34.22 -29.78 -34.37
CA MET A 12 34.20 -28.34 -34.13
C MET A 12 33.17 -28.08 -33.04
N LEU A 13 33.63 -27.82 -31.80
CA LEU A 13 32.86 -27.26 -30.74
C LEU A 13 32.56 -25.83 -31.08
N MET A 14 31.39 -25.51 -31.63
CA MET A 14 30.90 -24.15 -31.70
C MET A 14 30.61 -23.71 -30.27
N MET A 15 31.55 -22.97 -29.66
CA MET A 15 31.27 -22.12 -28.56
C MET A 15 30.37 -20.99 -29.12
N ALA A 16 29.08 -21.09 -28.84
CA ALA A 16 28.19 -19.94 -28.92
C ALA A 16 28.68 -18.92 -27.87
N CYS A 17 29.53 -18.00 -28.26
CA CYS A 17 29.71 -16.78 -27.53
C CYS A 17 28.36 -16.05 -27.58
N ALA A 18 27.52 -16.21 -26.57
CA ALA A 18 26.49 -15.26 -26.26
C ALA A 18 27.25 -13.93 -26.08
N SER A 19 27.16 -13.05 -27.04
CA SER A 19 27.55 -11.67 -26.87
C SER A 19 26.62 -11.07 -25.84
N VAL A 20 27.07 -11.03 -24.59
CA VAL A 20 26.50 -10.12 -23.59
C VAL A 20 26.71 -8.74 -24.21
N SER A 21 25.65 -8.14 -24.77
CA SER A 21 25.69 -6.73 -25.19
C SER A 21 26.16 -5.96 -23.98
N ALA A 22 27.26 -5.22 -24.13
CA ALA A 22 27.82 -4.43 -23.06
C ALA A 22 26.72 -3.47 -22.56
N GLN A 23 26.20 -3.72 -21.38
CA GLN A 23 25.30 -2.81 -20.70
C GLN A 23 26.08 -1.52 -20.48
N GLU A 24 25.68 -0.45 -21.14
CA GLU A 24 26.40 0.81 -21.03
C GLU A 24 26.06 1.48 -19.71
N ILE A 25 26.86 1.20 -18.68
CA ILE A 25 26.87 1.97 -17.45
C ILE A 25 27.88 3.08 -17.60
N GLN A 26 27.44 4.30 -17.40
CA GLN A 26 28.29 5.48 -17.36
C GLN A 26 28.37 6.02 -15.94
N PHE A 27 29.52 5.90 -15.29
CA PHE A 27 29.77 6.48 -13.97
C PHE A 27 30.12 7.97 -14.13
N LEU A 28 29.35 8.83 -13.47
CA LEU A 28 29.50 10.29 -13.55
C LEU A 28 30.20 10.84 -12.31
N SER A 29 30.04 10.21 -11.16
CA SER A 29 30.74 10.54 -9.90
C SER A 29 30.81 9.31 -8.99
N ALA A 30 31.35 9.48 -7.78
CA ALA A 30 31.45 8.40 -6.79
C ALA A 30 30.10 7.81 -6.34
N ASN A 31 29.01 8.53 -6.55
CA ASN A 31 27.66 8.12 -6.13
C ASN A 31 26.59 8.29 -7.22
N HIS A 32 27.00 8.53 -8.47
CA HIS A 32 26.06 8.80 -9.57
C HIS A 32 26.44 8.04 -10.83
N CYS A 33 25.52 7.32 -11.41
CA CYS A 33 25.69 6.67 -12.70
C CYS A 33 24.41 6.66 -13.52
N ILE A 34 24.56 6.44 -14.83
CA ILE A 34 23.47 6.21 -15.76
C ILE A 34 23.59 4.78 -16.31
N TYR A 35 22.51 4.03 -16.17
CA TYR A 35 22.36 2.69 -16.72
C TYR A 35 21.40 2.72 -17.92
N ARG A 36 21.89 2.46 -19.14
CA ARG A 36 21.07 2.46 -20.35
C ARG A 36 20.39 1.12 -20.55
N ILE A 37 19.09 1.14 -20.88
CA ILE A 37 18.27 -0.04 -21.12
C ILE A 37 18.04 -0.18 -22.62
N ASN A 38 18.63 -1.22 -23.21
CA ASN A 38 18.57 -1.51 -24.65
C ASN A 38 17.89 -2.87 -24.94
N GLN A 39 17.03 -3.33 -24.02
CA GLN A 39 16.40 -4.64 -24.05
C GLN A 39 14.87 -4.49 -24.14
N ASN A 40 14.19 -5.55 -24.58
CA ASN A 40 12.74 -5.54 -24.83
C ASN A 40 11.95 -6.49 -23.91
N GLU A 41 12.61 -7.13 -22.94
CA GLU A 41 11.97 -7.99 -21.98
C GLU A 41 11.00 -7.19 -21.10
N LYS A 42 10.05 -7.90 -20.49
CA LYS A 42 9.02 -7.26 -19.66
C LYS A 42 9.60 -6.60 -18.40
N TYR A 43 10.58 -7.23 -17.77
CA TYR A 43 11.14 -6.78 -16.50
C TYR A 43 12.65 -6.55 -16.56
N LEU A 44 13.11 -5.53 -15.85
CA LEU A 44 14.47 -5.46 -15.35
C LEU A 44 14.45 -5.88 -13.87
N LEU A 45 15.07 -7.01 -13.53
CA LEU A 45 15.20 -7.50 -12.18
C LEU A 45 16.36 -6.80 -11.48
N LEU A 46 16.05 -5.96 -10.50
CA LEU A 46 17.02 -5.20 -9.71
C LEU A 46 17.48 -6.05 -8.53
N PRO A 47 18.78 -6.34 -8.39
CA PRO A 47 19.30 -7.07 -7.24
C PRO A 47 19.39 -6.17 -6.02
N VAL A 48 18.76 -6.58 -4.92
CA VAL A 48 18.66 -5.85 -3.66
C VAL A 48 19.54 -6.47 -2.59
N GLN A 49 20.18 -5.62 -1.81
CA GLN A 49 20.80 -5.98 -0.54
C GLN A 49 20.10 -5.20 0.57
N GLU A 50 19.48 -5.91 1.49
CA GLU A 50 18.54 -5.37 2.48
C GLU A 50 19.11 -4.23 3.35
N ASN A 51 20.40 -4.28 3.65
CA ASN A 51 21.09 -3.28 4.47
C ASN A 51 22.03 -2.38 3.66
N ALA A 52 21.92 -2.35 2.34
CA ALA A 52 22.66 -1.38 1.51
C ALA A 52 22.09 0.02 1.67
N GLU A 53 22.89 1.02 1.33
CA GLU A 53 22.43 2.40 1.23
C GLU A 53 21.33 2.56 0.18
N LEU A 54 20.41 3.46 0.46
CA LEU A 54 19.29 3.74 -0.44
C LEU A 54 19.79 4.45 -1.71
N SER A 55 19.38 3.97 -2.85
CA SER A 55 19.61 4.62 -4.14
C SER A 55 18.32 5.24 -4.64
N ASN A 56 18.36 6.52 -5.00
CA ASN A 56 17.28 7.14 -5.76
C ASN A 56 17.47 6.84 -7.24
N VAL A 57 16.46 6.29 -7.87
CA VAL A 57 16.44 5.93 -9.29
C VAL A 57 15.38 6.74 -10.01
N LYS A 58 15.81 7.48 -11.04
CA LYS A 58 14.92 8.15 -11.98
C LYS A 58 14.91 7.39 -13.29
N VAL A 59 13.73 6.99 -13.73
CA VAL A 59 13.56 6.43 -15.08
C VAL A 59 13.43 7.57 -16.05
N ILE A 60 14.35 7.65 -17.00
CA ILE A 60 14.37 8.66 -18.04
C ILE A 60 14.02 8.00 -19.37
N ALA A 61 13.03 8.53 -20.07
CA ALA A 61 12.63 8.13 -21.40
C ALA A 61 12.44 9.36 -22.28
N ASP A 62 12.97 9.35 -23.49
CA ASP A 62 12.91 10.49 -24.43
C ASP A 62 13.35 11.82 -23.79
N ASN A 63 14.38 11.78 -22.93
CA ASN A 63 14.94 12.87 -22.13
C ASN A 63 13.99 13.45 -21.05
N ASN A 64 12.89 12.78 -20.74
CA ASN A 64 11.97 13.17 -19.67
C ASN A 64 12.04 12.18 -18.51
N GLN A 65 11.96 12.67 -17.28
CA GLN A 65 11.74 11.81 -16.12
C GLN A 65 10.29 11.31 -16.15
N VAL A 66 10.13 10.00 -16.26
CA VAL A 66 8.80 9.34 -16.33
C VAL A 66 8.42 8.60 -15.06
N LYS A 67 9.42 8.26 -14.23
CA LYS A 67 9.21 7.59 -12.93
C LYS A 67 10.37 7.89 -12.00
N THR A 68 10.12 7.87 -10.69
CA THR A 68 11.18 7.89 -9.67
C THR A 68 10.82 6.92 -8.54
N PHE A 69 11.83 6.26 -7.99
CA PHE A 69 11.69 5.37 -6.85
C PHE A 69 13.03 5.21 -6.12
N ASN A 70 12.97 4.68 -4.90
CA ASN A 70 14.14 4.35 -4.12
C ASN A 70 14.32 2.83 -4.06
N VAL A 71 15.56 2.35 -4.11
CA VAL A 71 15.91 0.93 -4.02
C VAL A 71 17.26 0.75 -3.35
N ARG A 72 17.45 -0.34 -2.60
CA ARG A 72 18.72 -0.69 -1.98
C ARG A 72 19.52 -1.62 -2.91
N LEU A 73 20.16 -1.03 -3.92
CA LEU A 73 20.95 -1.79 -4.89
C LEU A 73 22.08 -2.56 -4.20
N ALA A 74 22.22 -3.83 -4.56
CA ALA A 74 23.23 -4.71 -3.97
C ALA A 74 24.64 -4.22 -4.23
N ASN A 75 25.39 -3.90 -3.16
CA ASN A 75 26.79 -3.48 -3.23
C ASN A 75 27.76 -4.67 -3.20
N ASN A 76 27.58 -5.66 -2.32
CA ASN A 76 28.52 -6.79 -2.20
C ASN A 76 27.85 -8.19 -2.17
N ARG A 77 26.55 -8.30 -1.87
CA ARG A 77 25.78 -9.54 -1.92
C ARG A 77 24.38 -9.28 -2.42
N ILE A 78 23.68 -10.29 -2.87
CA ILE A 78 22.29 -10.20 -3.32
C ILE A 78 21.44 -10.98 -2.33
N ASP A 79 20.51 -10.29 -1.68
CA ASP A 79 19.58 -10.91 -0.76
C ASP A 79 18.31 -11.39 -1.51
N TYR A 80 17.80 -10.57 -2.46
CA TYR A 80 16.65 -10.89 -3.32
C TYR A 80 16.61 -9.98 -4.56
N TYR A 81 15.60 -10.17 -5.40
CA TYR A 81 15.36 -9.34 -6.58
C TYR A 81 13.99 -8.67 -6.49
N VAL A 82 13.88 -7.47 -7.07
CA VAL A 82 12.60 -6.78 -7.31
C VAL A 82 12.45 -6.45 -8.78
N PRO A 83 11.23 -6.52 -9.34
CA PRO A 83 11.00 -6.24 -10.76
C PRO A 83 10.75 -4.75 -11.00
N LEU A 84 11.45 -4.16 -11.95
CA LEU A 84 11.00 -2.93 -12.61
C LEU A 84 10.25 -3.35 -13.88
N ASP A 85 8.95 -3.09 -13.96
CA ASP A 85 8.13 -3.44 -15.13
C ASP A 85 8.44 -2.46 -16.27
N LEU A 86 9.14 -2.94 -17.29
CA LEU A 86 9.47 -2.16 -18.48
C LEU A 86 8.26 -2.01 -19.42
N GLY A 87 7.23 -2.82 -19.23
CA GLY A 87 5.97 -2.72 -19.97
C GLY A 87 5.26 -1.38 -19.75
N GLU A 88 5.47 -0.74 -18.59
CA GLU A 88 4.99 0.62 -18.31
C GLU A 88 5.53 1.67 -19.28
N PHE A 89 6.73 1.42 -19.85
CA PHE A 89 7.44 2.34 -20.74
C PHE A 89 7.40 1.92 -22.21
N LYS A 90 6.52 0.97 -22.53
CA LYS A 90 6.39 0.44 -23.89
C LYS A 90 6.06 1.54 -24.91
N GLY A 91 6.89 1.63 -25.93
CA GLY A 91 6.74 2.66 -26.97
C GLY A 91 7.57 3.93 -26.74
N LEU A 92 8.11 4.12 -25.53
CA LEU A 92 9.09 5.19 -25.26
C LEU A 92 10.48 4.76 -25.75
N LYS A 93 11.33 5.74 -26.05
CA LYS A 93 12.68 5.50 -26.59
C LYS A 93 13.75 5.98 -25.61
N ALA A 94 14.98 5.60 -25.86
CA ALA A 94 16.14 6.02 -25.08
C ALA A 94 15.97 5.85 -23.57
N LEU A 95 15.46 4.66 -23.16
CA LEU A 95 15.20 4.35 -21.76
C LEU A 95 16.50 4.21 -20.98
N SER A 96 16.61 4.89 -19.86
CA SER A 96 17.75 4.80 -18.94
C SER A 96 17.34 4.99 -17.49
N LEU A 97 18.15 4.47 -16.58
CA LEU A 97 18.06 4.73 -15.15
C LEU A 97 19.15 5.74 -14.77
N ASP A 98 18.76 6.87 -14.24
CA ASP A 98 19.62 7.85 -13.60
C ASP A 98 19.64 7.52 -12.09
N ILE A 99 20.77 7.02 -11.59
CA ILE A 99 20.91 6.39 -10.29
C ILE A 99 21.84 7.20 -9.40
N HIS A 100 21.29 7.69 -8.29
CA HIS A 100 22.03 8.35 -7.22
C HIS A 100 22.00 7.51 -5.95
N VAL A 101 23.15 7.03 -5.50
CA VAL A 101 23.29 6.35 -4.23
C VAL A 101 23.35 7.39 -3.10
N ASN A 102 22.42 7.31 -2.16
CA ASN A 102 22.41 8.20 -0.99
C ASN A 102 23.55 7.83 -0.04
N GLY A 103 24.08 8.83 0.65
CA GLY A 103 25.15 8.65 1.60
C GLY A 103 26.55 8.90 1.00
N SER A 104 27.46 9.23 1.87
CA SER A 104 28.81 9.64 1.53
C SER A 104 29.75 8.47 1.72
N TYR A 105 29.43 7.35 1.32
CA TYR A 105 30.24 6.56 1.69
C TYR A 105 30.60 5.19 1.53
N ARG A 106 31.46 5.02 1.11
CA ARG A 106 32.86 4.58 1.22
C ARG A 106 33.16 3.35 2.12
N ASN A 107 32.26 2.97 3.01
CA ASN A 107 32.36 1.68 3.70
C ASN A 107 31.86 0.53 2.83
N ASP A 108 31.11 0.84 1.78
CA ASP A 108 30.48 -0.15 0.90
C ASP A 108 31.24 -0.41 -0.40
N GLY A 109 32.40 0.22 -0.59
CA GLY A 109 33.20 0.13 -1.80
C GLY A 109 32.90 1.23 -2.83
N GLU A 110 33.59 1.19 -3.96
CA GLU A 110 33.36 2.13 -5.06
C GLU A 110 32.11 1.74 -5.84
N LEU A 111 31.32 2.73 -6.26
CA LEU A 111 30.06 2.51 -7.00
C LEU A 111 30.22 1.56 -8.19
N GLN A 112 31.34 1.66 -8.90
CA GLN A 112 31.65 0.81 -10.07
C GLN A 112 31.82 -0.67 -9.72
N ASP A 113 32.13 -0.99 -8.46
CA ASP A 113 32.39 -2.35 -7.98
C ASP A 113 31.13 -3.03 -7.39
N PHE A 114 30.01 -2.32 -7.32
CA PHE A 114 28.78 -2.87 -6.78
C PHE A 114 28.35 -4.15 -7.50
N ALA A 115 27.97 -5.16 -6.71
CA ALA A 115 27.52 -6.45 -7.20
C ALA A 115 26.29 -6.36 -8.12
N CYS A 116 25.46 -5.34 -7.95
CA CYS A 116 24.25 -5.17 -8.73
C CYS A 116 24.52 -5.08 -10.24
N TRP A 117 25.59 -4.43 -10.69
CA TRP A 117 25.84 -4.22 -12.10
C TRP A 117 26.02 -5.51 -12.92
N LYS A 118 26.63 -6.52 -12.32
CA LYS A 118 26.85 -7.84 -12.94
C LYS A 118 25.65 -8.78 -12.78
N ASN A 119 24.67 -8.41 -11.97
CA ASN A 119 23.57 -9.26 -11.55
C ASN A 119 22.18 -8.71 -11.90
N MET A 120 22.07 -7.52 -12.48
CA MET A 120 20.83 -7.07 -13.12
C MET A 120 20.47 -8.04 -14.24
N LYS A 121 19.19 -8.41 -14.32
CA LYS A 121 18.70 -9.42 -15.27
C LYS A 121 17.47 -8.91 -16.00
N PHE A 122 17.46 -9.04 -17.31
CA PHE A 122 16.25 -8.87 -18.11
C PHE A 122 15.48 -10.20 -18.14
N SER A 123 14.16 -10.13 -18.02
CA SER A 123 13.30 -11.32 -17.97
C SER A 123 11.86 -10.98 -18.39
N ASP A 124 11.21 -11.92 -19.07
CA ASP A 124 9.77 -11.85 -19.37
C ASP A 124 8.88 -12.30 -18.21
N SER A 125 9.46 -12.80 -17.12
CA SER A 125 8.74 -13.30 -15.97
C SER A 125 9.42 -12.93 -14.65
N PHE A 126 8.61 -12.81 -13.60
CA PHE A 126 9.05 -12.70 -12.20
C PHE A 126 8.23 -13.67 -11.34
N ASP A 127 8.88 -14.32 -10.37
CA ASP A 127 8.19 -15.27 -9.49
C ASP A 127 7.32 -14.54 -8.46
N MET A 128 6.03 -14.42 -8.77
CA MET A 128 5.01 -13.84 -7.90
C MET A 128 4.52 -14.85 -6.83
N LYS A 129 5.01 -16.10 -6.84
CA LYS A 129 4.59 -17.16 -5.93
C LYS A 129 5.67 -17.53 -4.92
N ASN A 130 6.48 -16.56 -4.55
CA ASN A 130 7.55 -16.74 -3.57
C ASN A 130 7.13 -17.65 -2.40
N ARG A 131 7.96 -18.65 -2.09
CA ARG A 131 7.73 -19.71 -1.11
C ARG A 131 8.69 -19.64 0.08
N GLU A 132 9.03 -18.44 0.52
CA GLU A 132 9.85 -18.29 1.72
C GLU A 132 9.28 -19.06 2.92
N GLN A 133 10.17 -19.53 3.77
CA GLN A 133 9.86 -20.41 4.92
C GLN A 133 8.72 -19.88 5.81
N TYR A 134 8.66 -18.56 6.03
CA TYR A 134 7.71 -17.92 6.94
C TYR A 134 6.50 -17.31 6.22
N ARG A 135 6.29 -17.58 4.93
CA ARG A 135 5.10 -17.10 4.23
C ARG A 135 3.85 -17.80 4.76
N PRO A 136 2.87 -17.07 5.28
CA PRO A 136 1.61 -17.64 5.74
C PRO A 136 0.87 -18.41 4.64
N VAL A 137 0.11 -19.42 5.03
CA VAL A 137 -0.62 -20.29 4.08
C VAL A 137 -1.94 -19.67 3.64
N TYR A 138 -2.63 -18.97 4.54
CA TYR A 138 -4.00 -18.46 4.33
C TYR A 138 -4.19 -16.99 4.68
N HIS A 139 -3.18 -16.29 5.18
CA HIS A 139 -3.22 -14.83 5.30
C HIS A 139 -2.88 -14.17 3.96
N HIS A 140 -3.52 -13.07 3.65
CA HIS A 140 -3.08 -12.22 2.55
C HIS A 140 -1.68 -11.68 2.83
N THR A 141 -0.79 -11.79 1.84
CA THR A 141 0.56 -11.22 1.86
C THR A 141 0.86 -10.59 0.51
N PRO A 142 1.72 -9.58 0.42
CA PRO A 142 2.13 -9.06 -0.88
C PRO A 142 2.87 -10.16 -1.65
N ALA A 143 2.77 -10.17 -2.96
CA ALA A 143 3.51 -11.12 -3.80
C ALA A 143 5.02 -10.97 -3.59
N TYR A 144 5.48 -9.74 -3.43
CA TYR A 144 6.85 -9.33 -3.10
C TYR A 144 6.82 -7.94 -2.47
N GLY A 145 7.96 -7.47 -1.97
CA GLY A 145 8.08 -6.13 -1.40
C GLY A 145 7.48 -5.98 0.00
N TRP A 146 7.38 -4.75 0.46
CA TRP A 146 6.78 -4.39 1.74
C TRP A 146 5.29 -4.15 1.61
N MET A 147 4.52 -4.53 2.64
CA MET A 147 3.16 -4.05 2.80
C MET A 147 2.88 -3.61 4.25
N ASN A 148 1.96 -2.64 4.43
CA ASN A 148 1.37 -2.30 5.72
C ASN A 148 -0.16 -2.14 5.61
N ASP A 149 -0.72 -0.97 5.75
CA ASP A 149 -2.15 -0.71 5.92
C ASP A 149 -3.01 -1.28 4.78
N PRO A 150 -4.13 -1.94 5.08
CA PRO A 150 -5.18 -2.17 4.10
C PRO A 150 -5.84 -0.83 3.71
N ASN A 151 -6.16 -0.66 2.43
CA ASN A 151 -6.67 0.58 1.86
C ASN A 151 -7.80 0.30 0.89
N GLY A 152 -8.62 1.32 0.60
CA GLY A 152 -9.52 1.34 -0.54
C GLY A 152 -10.43 0.14 -0.69
N MET A 153 -10.79 -0.53 0.40
CA MET A 153 -11.47 -1.82 0.37
C MET A 153 -12.93 -1.69 0.01
N PHE A 154 -13.41 -2.46 -0.97
CA PHE A 154 -14.82 -2.54 -1.34
C PHE A 154 -15.21 -3.90 -1.91
N TYR A 155 -16.51 -4.21 -1.83
CA TYR A 155 -17.11 -5.35 -2.52
C TYR A 155 -17.93 -4.88 -3.71
N LYS A 156 -17.71 -5.49 -4.87
CA LYS A 156 -18.50 -5.22 -6.08
C LYS A 156 -18.55 -6.45 -6.98
N ASP A 157 -19.75 -6.72 -7.54
CA ASP A 157 -19.98 -7.78 -8.53
C ASP A 157 -19.43 -9.17 -8.14
N GLY A 158 -19.55 -9.55 -6.86
CA GLY A 158 -19.08 -10.83 -6.35
C GLY A 158 -17.59 -10.87 -6.03
N VAL A 159 -16.89 -9.73 -6.07
CA VAL A 159 -15.45 -9.63 -5.85
C VAL A 159 -15.14 -8.68 -4.70
N TRP A 160 -14.34 -9.15 -3.76
CA TRP A 160 -13.71 -8.35 -2.71
C TRP A 160 -12.42 -7.75 -3.27
N ASN A 161 -12.30 -6.44 -3.22
CA ASN A 161 -11.13 -5.69 -3.64
C ASN A 161 -10.39 -5.19 -2.40
N LEU A 162 -9.14 -5.54 -2.26
CA LEU A 162 -8.23 -5.11 -1.19
C LEU A 162 -7.06 -4.39 -1.82
N TYR A 163 -6.94 -3.10 -1.52
CA TYR A 163 -5.70 -2.38 -1.78
C TYR A 163 -4.90 -2.31 -0.49
N PHE A 164 -3.62 -2.04 -0.62
CA PHE A 164 -2.72 -1.98 0.55
C PHE A 164 -1.53 -1.09 0.26
N GLN A 165 -0.97 -0.51 1.31
CA GLN A 165 0.30 0.21 1.22
C GLN A 165 1.39 -0.75 0.77
N HIS A 166 2.04 -0.44 -0.35
CA HIS A 166 3.02 -1.31 -0.99
C HIS A 166 4.30 -0.56 -1.36
N ASN A 167 5.46 -1.18 -1.08
CA ASN A 167 6.72 -0.82 -1.70
C ASN A 167 7.15 -1.93 -2.65
N PRO A 168 7.05 -1.76 -3.98
CA PRO A 168 7.44 -2.78 -4.94
C PRO A 168 8.95 -2.89 -5.17
N TYR A 169 9.77 -1.99 -4.60
CA TYR A 169 11.21 -1.95 -4.84
C TYR A 169 12.06 -2.37 -3.64
N GLY A 170 11.44 -2.95 -2.63
CA GLY A 170 12.13 -3.48 -1.45
C GLY A 170 11.20 -3.93 -0.35
N SER A 171 11.70 -4.70 0.59
CA SER A 171 10.94 -5.22 1.72
C SER A 171 11.04 -4.36 2.98
N GLN A 172 11.32 -3.07 2.80
CA GLN A 172 11.26 -2.04 3.85
C GLN A 172 10.25 -0.96 3.46
N TRP A 173 9.74 -0.23 4.45
CA TRP A 173 8.82 0.88 4.21
C TRP A 173 9.50 1.98 3.37
N GLU A 174 9.02 2.19 2.18
CA GLU A 174 9.49 3.18 1.20
C GLU A 174 8.49 3.24 0.02
N ASN A 175 8.58 4.21 -0.88
CA ASN A 175 7.88 4.26 -2.17
C ASN A 175 6.38 4.00 -2.14
N MET A 176 5.68 4.41 -1.07
CA MET A 176 4.29 4.02 -0.85
C MET A 176 3.42 4.25 -2.08
N THR A 177 2.79 3.17 -2.50
CA THR A 177 1.80 3.07 -3.58
C THR A 177 0.68 2.15 -3.12
N TRP A 178 -0.43 2.06 -3.85
CA TRP A 178 -1.46 1.06 -3.56
C TRP A 178 -1.26 -0.19 -4.42
N GLY A 179 -0.86 -1.29 -3.80
CA GLY A 179 -0.97 -2.63 -4.36
C GLY A 179 -2.42 -3.09 -4.34
N HIS A 180 -2.83 -3.94 -5.27
CA HIS A 180 -4.19 -4.44 -5.43
C HIS A 180 -4.24 -5.96 -5.40
N SER A 181 -5.15 -6.50 -4.62
CA SER A 181 -5.49 -7.92 -4.61
C SER A 181 -7.00 -8.12 -4.63
N THR A 182 -7.46 -9.20 -5.27
CA THR A 182 -8.87 -9.57 -5.36
C THR A 182 -9.13 -10.92 -4.72
N SER A 183 -10.36 -11.12 -4.19
CA SER A 183 -10.83 -12.40 -3.67
C SER A 183 -12.33 -12.57 -3.93
N LYS A 184 -12.78 -13.84 -4.07
CA LYS A 184 -14.20 -14.18 -4.11
C LYS A 184 -14.74 -14.67 -2.77
N ASP A 185 -13.85 -15.04 -1.85
CA ASP A 185 -14.19 -15.72 -0.60
C ASP A 185 -13.49 -15.15 0.64
N LEU A 186 -12.72 -14.05 0.48
CA LEU A 186 -11.91 -13.42 1.54
C LEU A 186 -10.73 -14.25 2.05
N MET A 187 -10.51 -15.44 1.50
CA MET A 187 -9.44 -16.35 1.92
C MET A 187 -8.38 -16.56 0.84
N HIS A 188 -8.81 -16.64 -0.42
CA HIS A 188 -7.92 -16.85 -1.55
C HIS A 188 -7.76 -15.54 -2.32
N TRP A 189 -6.57 -14.97 -2.25
CA TRP A 189 -6.25 -13.68 -2.83
C TRP A 189 -5.38 -13.81 -4.06
N THR A 190 -5.68 -13.01 -5.08
CA THR A 190 -4.87 -12.87 -6.29
C THR A 190 -4.32 -11.45 -6.36
N TYR A 191 -3.01 -11.31 -6.48
CA TYR A 191 -2.36 -10.01 -6.70
C TYR A 191 -2.57 -9.56 -8.15
N GLU A 192 -3.07 -8.36 -8.34
CA GLU A 192 -3.42 -7.79 -9.65
C GLU A 192 -2.42 -6.72 -10.13
N GLY A 193 -1.53 -6.24 -9.26
CA GLY A 193 -0.55 -5.20 -9.56
C GLY A 193 -0.71 -3.96 -8.69
N ASP A 194 0.08 -2.92 -8.96
CA ASP A 194 -0.02 -1.62 -8.30
C ASP A 194 -0.87 -0.67 -9.14
N VAL A 195 -1.78 0.08 -8.52
CA VAL A 195 -2.82 0.82 -9.26
C VAL A 195 -2.88 2.33 -8.99
N VAL A 196 -2.51 2.78 -7.79
CA VAL A 196 -2.41 4.22 -7.47
C VAL A 196 -0.96 4.52 -7.18
N LEU A 197 -0.28 5.12 -8.16
CA LEU A 197 1.16 5.36 -8.12
C LEU A 197 1.50 6.78 -7.66
N PRO A 198 2.68 7.02 -7.08
CA PRO A 198 3.17 8.34 -6.75
C PRO A 198 3.16 9.31 -7.93
N ASP A 199 3.01 10.60 -7.64
CA ASP A 199 3.12 11.69 -8.61
C ASP A 199 3.79 12.93 -7.98
N ALA A 200 3.62 14.09 -8.59
CA ALA A 200 4.22 15.33 -8.11
C ALA A 200 3.70 15.77 -6.73
N LEU A 201 2.52 15.28 -6.28
CA LEU A 201 1.96 15.56 -4.95
C LEU A 201 2.57 14.67 -3.86
N GLY A 202 3.34 13.65 -4.21
CA GLY A 202 4.03 12.77 -3.28
C GLY A 202 3.73 11.30 -3.44
N THR A 203 4.13 10.52 -2.44
CA THR A 203 3.80 9.09 -2.31
C THR A 203 2.34 8.91 -1.86
N ILE A 204 1.81 7.72 -2.06
CA ILE A 204 0.39 7.44 -1.82
C ILE A 204 0.24 6.78 -0.46
N PHE A 205 -0.27 7.53 0.52
CA PHE A 205 -0.60 7.01 1.85
C PHE A 205 -2.01 6.43 1.89
N SER A 206 -2.43 6.04 3.08
CA SER A 206 -3.68 5.31 3.29
C SER A 206 -4.92 6.12 2.94
N GLY A 207 -6.01 5.41 2.73
CA GLY A 207 -7.31 5.96 2.38
C GLY A 207 -8.35 4.87 2.12
N SER A 208 -9.49 5.27 1.61
CA SER A 208 -10.64 4.42 1.35
C SER A 208 -11.14 4.50 -0.09
N ALA A 209 -12.02 3.60 -0.47
CA ALA A 209 -12.76 3.67 -1.72
C ALA A 209 -14.23 3.32 -1.51
N VAL A 210 -15.10 3.95 -2.28
CA VAL A 210 -16.55 3.72 -2.25
C VAL A 210 -17.09 3.48 -3.66
N VAL A 211 -18.20 2.74 -3.73
CA VAL A 211 -18.95 2.57 -5.00
C VAL A 211 -20.00 3.68 -5.11
N ASP A 212 -19.80 4.61 -6.03
CA ASP A 212 -20.72 5.71 -6.30
C ASP A 212 -21.90 5.23 -7.18
N LYS A 213 -22.90 4.61 -6.54
CA LYS A 213 -24.05 3.99 -7.20
C LYS A 213 -24.91 4.99 -7.99
N ASP A 214 -24.98 6.21 -7.49
CA ASP A 214 -25.85 7.26 -8.03
C ASP A 214 -25.12 8.26 -8.93
N ASN A 215 -23.83 8.02 -9.18
CA ASN A 215 -22.98 8.90 -9.99
C ASN A 215 -22.95 10.34 -9.45
N THR A 216 -22.84 10.48 -8.15
CA THR A 216 -22.79 11.79 -7.47
C THR A 216 -21.52 12.57 -7.82
N ALA A 217 -20.41 11.85 -8.03
CA ALA A 217 -19.14 12.43 -8.46
C ALA A 217 -19.07 12.73 -9.98
N GLY A 218 -20.02 12.22 -10.78
CA GLY A 218 -20.05 12.46 -12.21
C GLY A 218 -19.00 11.69 -13.03
N PHE A 219 -18.41 10.61 -12.48
CA PHE A 219 -17.44 9.76 -13.18
C PHE A 219 -18.08 8.56 -13.90
N GLY A 220 -19.37 8.35 -13.74
CA GLY A 220 -20.13 7.24 -14.28
C GLY A 220 -20.87 6.48 -13.18
N LYS A 221 -21.97 5.84 -13.55
CA LYS A 221 -22.73 5.00 -12.62
C LYS A 221 -21.87 3.85 -12.11
N ASP A 222 -21.98 3.58 -10.81
CA ASP A 222 -21.22 2.54 -10.12
C ASP A 222 -19.68 2.68 -10.26
N ALA A 223 -19.18 3.91 -10.56
CA ALA A 223 -17.75 4.18 -10.52
C ALA A 223 -17.20 3.95 -9.10
N VAL A 224 -15.99 3.43 -9.02
CA VAL A 224 -15.29 3.34 -7.74
C VAL A 224 -14.50 4.63 -7.54
N VAL A 225 -14.75 5.33 -6.45
CA VAL A 225 -14.05 6.57 -6.10
C VAL A 225 -13.16 6.31 -4.90
N ALA A 226 -11.86 6.52 -5.06
CA ALA A 226 -10.86 6.41 -4.01
C ALA A 226 -10.47 7.81 -3.53
N LEU A 227 -10.34 7.96 -2.21
CA LEU A 227 -9.74 9.11 -1.56
C LEU A 227 -8.54 8.63 -0.74
N TYR A 228 -7.40 9.28 -0.90
CA TYR A 228 -6.12 8.87 -0.31
C TYR A 228 -5.29 10.09 0.07
N THR A 229 -4.29 9.89 0.91
CA THR A 229 -3.37 10.95 1.25
C THR A 229 -2.18 10.98 0.28
N SER A 230 -1.94 12.13 -0.34
CA SER A 230 -0.69 12.44 -1.04
C SER A 230 0.31 12.96 -0.03
N ALA A 231 1.41 12.21 0.19
CA ALA A 231 2.45 12.54 1.16
C ALA A 231 3.68 13.12 0.47
N GLY A 232 3.64 14.41 0.22
CA GLY A 232 4.73 15.22 -0.32
C GLY A 232 5.35 16.13 0.74
N GLU A 233 5.50 17.41 0.44
CA GLU A 233 5.93 18.42 1.40
C GLU A 233 4.94 18.55 2.56
N ASN A 234 3.65 18.45 2.26
CA ASN A 234 2.56 18.36 3.22
C ASN A 234 1.69 17.13 2.90
N GLN A 235 0.93 16.69 3.89
CA GLN A 235 -0.08 15.65 3.69
C GLN A 235 -1.39 16.30 3.25
N THR A 236 -1.84 15.95 2.04
CA THR A 236 -3.06 16.48 1.43
C THR A 236 -3.94 15.34 0.96
N GLN A 237 -5.27 15.53 0.89
CA GLN A 237 -6.15 14.48 0.43
C GLN A 237 -6.39 14.61 -1.07
N SER A 238 -6.20 13.51 -1.77
CA SER A 238 -6.33 13.41 -3.23
C SER A 238 -7.29 12.31 -3.62
N MET A 239 -7.88 12.44 -4.79
CA MET A 239 -8.90 11.55 -5.31
C MET A 239 -8.46 10.87 -6.60
N ALA A 240 -8.88 9.61 -6.78
CA ALA A 240 -8.85 8.91 -8.05
C ALA A 240 -10.16 8.15 -8.26
N TYR A 241 -10.47 7.80 -9.50
CA TYR A 241 -11.68 7.06 -9.82
C TYR A 241 -11.39 5.94 -10.83
N SER A 242 -12.22 4.91 -10.78
CA SER A 242 -12.17 3.75 -11.66
C SER A 242 -13.55 3.49 -12.28
N THR A 243 -13.57 3.20 -13.57
CA THR A 243 -14.76 2.77 -14.31
C THR A 243 -14.69 1.31 -14.77
N ASP A 244 -13.67 0.58 -14.32
CA ASP A 244 -13.40 -0.82 -14.69
C ASP A 244 -13.35 -1.76 -13.46
N ASN A 245 -14.18 -1.44 -12.45
CA ASN A 245 -14.30 -2.19 -11.19
C ASN A 245 -13.02 -2.21 -10.35
N GLY A 246 -12.29 -1.10 -10.32
CA GLY A 246 -11.11 -0.92 -9.49
C GLY A 246 -9.82 -1.53 -10.05
N LYS A 247 -9.80 -1.97 -11.31
CA LYS A 247 -8.60 -2.53 -11.94
C LYS A 247 -7.57 -1.45 -12.27
N THR A 248 -8.05 -0.30 -12.71
CA THR A 248 -7.24 0.88 -12.96
C THR A 248 -7.88 2.13 -12.37
N PHE A 249 -7.06 3.11 -12.01
CA PHE A 249 -7.53 4.38 -11.49
C PHE A 249 -7.00 5.55 -12.31
N THR A 250 -7.88 6.51 -12.55
CA THR A 250 -7.53 7.81 -13.10
C THR A 250 -7.51 8.83 -11.96
N LYS A 251 -6.40 9.51 -11.77
CA LYS A 251 -6.29 10.58 -10.77
C LYS A 251 -7.16 11.76 -11.19
N TYR A 252 -7.86 12.34 -10.22
CA TYR A 252 -8.69 13.51 -10.47
C TYR A 252 -7.83 14.74 -10.76
N GLU A 253 -8.14 15.46 -11.81
CA GLU A 253 -7.37 16.63 -12.26
C GLU A 253 -7.41 17.82 -11.27
N GLY A 254 -8.45 17.86 -10.42
CA GLY A 254 -8.63 18.87 -9.37
C GLY A 254 -7.91 18.56 -8.05
N ASN A 255 -7.02 17.57 -8.01
CA ASN A 255 -6.25 17.26 -6.81
C ASN A 255 -5.27 18.38 -6.41
N PRO A 256 -5.00 18.57 -5.11
CA PRO A 256 -5.66 17.92 -3.98
C PRO A 256 -7.05 18.48 -3.70
N VAL A 257 -7.99 17.64 -3.20
CA VAL A 257 -9.36 18.05 -2.87
C VAL A 257 -9.49 18.62 -1.45
N ILE A 258 -8.57 18.28 -0.54
CA ILE A 258 -8.49 18.87 0.81
C ILE A 258 -7.03 19.11 1.16
N THR A 259 -6.76 20.27 1.74
CA THR A 259 -5.45 20.67 2.28
C THR A 259 -5.58 21.10 3.73
N SER A 260 -4.55 20.87 4.53
CA SER A 260 -4.46 21.33 5.91
C SER A 260 -3.02 21.62 6.31
N ASN A 261 -2.83 22.43 7.33
CA ASN A 261 -1.55 22.63 8.00
C ASN A 261 -1.43 21.80 9.29
N VAL A 262 -2.44 21.00 9.61
CA VAL A 262 -2.41 20.10 10.78
C VAL A 262 -1.37 19.01 10.51
N PRO A 263 -0.43 18.77 11.42
CA PRO A 263 0.49 17.65 11.30
C PRO A 263 -0.25 16.31 11.30
N ASP A 264 0.27 15.33 10.57
CA ASP A 264 -0.33 13.98 10.49
C ASP A 264 -1.79 13.99 10.03
N PHE A 265 -2.08 14.81 9.01
CA PHE A 265 -3.40 14.98 8.39
C PHE A 265 -3.58 13.95 7.28
N ARG A 266 -4.09 12.73 7.61
CA ARG A 266 -4.09 11.59 6.70
C ARG A 266 -5.21 10.56 6.92
N ASP A 267 -5.26 9.59 6.03
CA ASP A 267 -6.08 8.39 6.10
C ASP A 267 -7.59 8.64 6.01
N PRO A 268 -8.09 9.28 4.92
CA PRO A 268 -9.52 9.58 4.77
C PRO A 268 -10.34 8.29 4.61
N HIS A 269 -11.41 8.15 5.38
CA HIS A 269 -12.39 7.08 5.24
C HIS A 269 -13.76 7.64 4.89
N MET A 270 -14.26 7.29 3.70
CA MET A 270 -15.54 7.75 3.16
C MET A 270 -16.63 6.68 3.33
N PHE A 271 -17.86 7.13 3.49
CA PHE A 271 -19.04 6.28 3.42
C PHE A 271 -20.29 7.07 3.04
N TRP A 272 -21.28 6.40 2.44
CA TRP A 272 -22.60 6.98 2.20
C TRP A 272 -23.43 6.92 3.48
N ASN A 273 -23.96 8.07 3.92
CA ASN A 273 -24.81 8.14 5.10
C ASN A 273 -26.28 8.22 4.69
N GLU A 274 -26.98 7.11 4.84
CA GLU A 274 -28.40 6.98 4.49
C GLU A 274 -29.33 7.90 5.31
N ASP A 275 -28.95 8.24 6.53
CA ASP A 275 -29.80 9.07 7.43
C ASP A 275 -29.88 10.52 6.94
N ILE A 276 -28.78 11.05 6.37
CA ILE A 276 -28.71 12.45 5.88
C ILE A 276 -28.61 12.57 4.36
N LYS A 277 -28.53 11.43 3.63
CA LYS A 277 -28.42 11.36 2.16
C LYS A 277 -27.22 12.19 1.64
N LYS A 278 -26.06 12.01 2.29
CA LYS A 278 -24.79 12.63 1.91
C LYS A 278 -23.64 11.66 2.11
N TRP A 279 -22.55 11.95 1.47
CA TRP A 279 -21.28 11.35 1.80
C TRP A 279 -20.74 11.96 3.10
N ASN A 280 -20.27 11.09 3.98
CA ASN A 280 -19.42 11.48 5.11
C ASN A 280 -17.98 11.01 4.86
N MET A 281 -17.05 11.72 5.45
CA MET A 281 -15.67 11.30 5.59
C MET A 281 -15.20 11.55 7.01
N ILE A 282 -14.47 10.59 7.56
CA ILE A 282 -13.69 10.75 8.78
C ILE A 282 -12.21 10.69 8.41
N LEU A 283 -11.42 11.58 8.99
CA LEU A 283 -10.02 11.82 8.63
C LEU A 283 -9.20 12.03 9.88
N ALA A 284 -8.04 11.39 9.98
CA ALA A 284 -7.12 11.59 11.10
C ALA A 284 -6.39 12.93 10.98
N ALA A 285 -6.29 13.63 12.10
CA ALA A 285 -5.65 14.94 12.20
C ALA A 285 -4.80 15.00 13.49
N GLY A 286 -3.66 14.33 13.48
CA GLY A 286 -2.75 14.24 14.63
C GLY A 286 -3.30 13.33 15.72
N GLN A 287 -3.97 13.87 16.73
CA GLN A 287 -4.54 13.12 17.87
C GLN A 287 -6.06 13.32 18.03
N HIS A 288 -6.73 13.66 16.94
CA HIS A 288 -8.18 13.72 16.87
C HIS A 288 -8.63 13.35 15.46
N MET A 289 -9.92 13.15 15.29
CA MET A 289 -10.55 12.88 14.00
C MET A 289 -11.33 14.11 13.56
N GLU A 290 -11.28 14.44 12.29
CA GLU A 290 -12.11 15.43 11.66
C GLU A 290 -13.23 14.78 10.84
N ILE A 291 -14.43 15.34 10.87
CA ILE A 291 -15.61 14.84 10.19
C ILE A 291 -16.05 15.85 9.14
N TYR A 292 -16.29 15.32 7.94
CA TYR A 292 -16.67 16.10 6.77
C TYR A 292 -17.96 15.56 6.13
N THR A 293 -18.66 16.42 5.37
CA THR A 293 -19.76 16.03 4.49
C THR A 293 -19.51 16.47 3.05
N SER A 294 -20.08 15.71 2.10
CA SER A 294 -20.07 16.08 0.67
C SER A 294 -21.33 15.62 -0.03
N ASP A 295 -21.76 16.36 -1.04
CA ASP A 295 -22.85 15.96 -1.96
C ASP A 295 -22.30 15.23 -3.21
N ASN A 296 -20.99 15.34 -3.49
CA ASN A 296 -20.40 14.94 -4.77
C ASN A 296 -19.01 14.29 -4.68
N LEU A 297 -18.54 13.93 -3.48
CA LEU A 297 -17.20 13.35 -3.21
C LEU A 297 -16.00 14.25 -3.56
N LYS A 298 -16.23 15.41 -4.19
CA LYS A 298 -15.19 16.36 -4.62
C LYS A 298 -15.06 17.55 -3.67
N ASP A 299 -16.21 18.09 -3.27
CA ASP A 299 -16.30 19.27 -2.41
C ASP A 299 -16.64 18.83 -1.00
N TRP A 300 -15.69 18.96 -0.08
CA TRP A 300 -15.81 18.51 1.30
C TRP A 300 -15.98 19.67 2.25
N LYS A 301 -17.02 19.60 3.08
CA LYS A 301 -17.30 20.59 4.12
C LYS A 301 -16.96 20.02 5.48
N TYR A 302 -16.05 20.68 6.22
CA TYR A 302 -15.78 20.37 7.62
C TYR A 302 -17.03 20.61 8.47
N GLU A 303 -17.34 19.66 9.36
CA GLU A 303 -18.50 19.72 10.24
C GLU A 303 -18.08 19.75 11.72
N SER A 304 -17.18 18.89 12.17
CA SER A 304 -16.73 18.81 13.56
C SER A 304 -15.43 18.01 13.72
N SER A 305 -14.89 17.99 14.94
CA SER A 305 -13.85 17.06 15.37
C SER A 305 -14.34 16.16 16.51
N PHE A 306 -13.61 15.06 16.72
CA PHE A 306 -13.81 14.12 17.84
C PHE A 306 -12.47 13.58 18.31
N GLY A 307 -12.32 13.42 19.62
CA GLY A 307 -11.28 12.60 20.23
C GLY A 307 -10.31 13.31 21.13
N GLU A 308 -10.20 14.64 21.11
CA GLU A 308 -9.20 15.40 21.88
C GLU A 308 -9.15 15.05 23.37
N GLU A 309 -10.29 14.66 23.96
CA GLU A 309 -10.41 14.30 25.38
C GLU A 309 -10.65 12.78 25.59
N TYR A 310 -10.78 11.98 24.52
CA TYR A 310 -11.21 10.60 24.58
C TYR A 310 -10.12 9.59 24.21
N GLY A 311 -10.08 8.48 24.94
CA GLY A 311 -9.24 7.32 24.59
C GLY A 311 -7.75 7.51 24.91
N ASN A 312 -6.91 6.77 24.19
CA ASN A 312 -5.47 6.79 24.39
C ASN A 312 -4.80 7.81 23.46
N HIS A 313 -3.89 8.60 24.00
CA HIS A 313 -3.11 9.63 23.31
C HIS A 313 -1.60 9.40 23.39
N GLY A 314 -1.16 8.15 23.56
CA GLY A 314 0.26 7.78 23.61
C GLY A 314 1.00 7.87 22.28
N GLY A 315 0.31 8.19 21.20
CA GLY A 315 0.86 8.27 19.83
C GLY A 315 -0.04 9.01 18.87
N VAL A 316 0.29 8.94 17.58
CA VAL A 316 -0.48 9.53 16.49
C VAL A 316 -1.71 8.67 16.18
N TRP A 317 -2.84 9.31 15.92
CA TRP A 317 -4.07 8.66 15.48
C TRP A 317 -4.09 8.51 13.97
N GLU A 318 -4.46 7.32 13.49
CA GLU A 318 -4.38 6.93 12.07
C GLU A 318 -5.56 6.06 11.65
N CYS A 319 -5.77 5.91 10.34
CA CYS A 319 -6.70 4.95 9.72
C CYS A 319 -8.07 4.87 10.42
N PRO A 320 -8.84 5.97 10.48
CA PRO A 320 -10.17 5.95 11.07
C PRO A 320 -11.17 5.18 10.21
N ASP A 321 -12.23 4.70 10.87
CA ASP A 321 -13.42 4.18 10.21
C ASP A 321 -14.65 4.52 11.07
N LEU A 322 -15.81 4.73 10.45
CA LEU A 322 -17.04 5.10 11.15
C LEU A 322 -18.24 4.41 10.51
N MET A 323 -18.91 3.54 11.26
CA MET A 323 -19.97 2.71 10.74
C MET A 323 -21.18 2.61 11.69
N LYS A 324 -22.38 2.50 11.09
CA LYS A 324 -23.65 2.27 11.82
C LYS A 324 -23.90 0.79 11.93
N MET A 325 -24.13 0.29 13.14
CA MET A 325 -24.25 -1.13 13.43
C MET A 325 -25.44 -1.44 14.33
N LYS A 326 -26.07 -2.61 14.10
CA LYS A 326 -27.08 -3.15 15.01
C LYS A 326 -26.42 -3.75 16.25
N VAL A 327 -27.02 -3.48 17.40
CA VAL A 327 -26.60 -4.11 18.66
C VAL A 327 -27.29 -5.48 18.77
N ARG A 328 -26.49 -6.54 18.81
CA ARG A 328 -26.96 -7.94 18.82
C ARG A 328 -28.01 -8.18 19.93
N GLY A 329 -29.10 -8.87 19.56
CA GLY A 329 -30.20 -9.20 20.49
C GLY A 329 -31.09 -8.03 20.86
N THR A 330 -30.94 -6.88 20.21
CA THR A 330 -31.76 -5.68 20.44
C THR A 330 -32.27 -5.08 19.13
N ASN A 331 -33.15 -4.06 19.21
CA ASN A 331 -33.55 -3.25 18.08
C ASN A 331 -32.77 -1.93 18.00
N LYS A 332 -31.71 -1.77 18.81
CA LYS A 332 -30.90 -0.56 18.84
C LYS A 332 -29.87 -0.57 17.71
N GLU A 333 -29.60 0.60 17.19
CA GLU A 333 -28.46 0.89 16.30
C GLU A 333 -27.54 1.88 16.99
N LYS A 334 -26.24 1.69 16.83
CA LYS A 334 -25.21 2.60 17.32
C LYS A 334 -24.14 2.78 16.26
N TRP A 335 -23.39 3.83 16.40
CA TRP A 335 -22.22 4.09 15.57
C TRP A 335 -20.96 3.65 16.28
N MET A 336 -20.06 3.00 15.56
CA MET A 336 -18.71 2.65 16.02
C MET A 336 -17.68 3.40 15.21
N LEU A 337 -16.79 4.08 15.91
CA LEU A 337 -15.63 4.75 15.37
C LEU A 337 -14.40 3.92 15.71
N ILE A 338 -13.66 3.48 14.69
CA ILE A 338 -12.34 2.86 14.82
C ILE A 338 -11.27 3.95 14.77
N CYS A 339 -10.24 3.80 15.61
CA CYS A 339 -9.08 4.68 15.64
C CYS A 339 -7.83 3.83 15.90
N ASN A 340 -6.92 3.83 14.97
CA ASN A 340 -5.63 3.19 15.14
C ASN A 340 -4.64 4.19 15.77
N ILE A 341 -3.70 3.71 16.57
CA ILE A 341 -2.74 4.55 17.29
C ILE A 341 -1.34 3.93 17.25
N ASN A 342 -0.32 4.76 16.99
CA ASN A 342 1.07 4.33 17.04
C ASN A 342 2.02 5.47 17.50
N PRO A 343 2.85 5.22 18.55
CA PRO A 343 2.73 4.15 19.55
C PRO A 343 1.49 4.33 20.44
N GLY A 344 1.36 3.57 21.50
CA GLY A 344 0.26 3.74 22.47
C GLY A 344 -0.54 2.48 22.76
N GLY A 345 -0.22 1.38 22.06
CA GLY A 345 -0.89 0.10 22.28
C GLY A 345 -0.73 -0.45 23.70
N PRO A 346 -1.67 -1.26 24.19
CA PRO A 346 -1.67 -1.78 25.57
C PRO A 346 -0.47 -2.69 25.87
N PHE A 347 0.15 -3.25 24.82
CA PHE A 347 1.36 -4.08 24.91
C PHE A 347 2.57 -3.43 24.22
N GLY A 348 2.51 -2.13 23.97
CA GLY A 348 3.51 -1.34 23.28
C GLY A 348 3.37 -1.37 21.75
N GLY A 349 3.83 -0.28 21.11
CA GLY A 349 3.75 -0.09 19.67
C GLY A 349 2.34 0.22 19.19
N SER A 350 1.99 -0.34 18.03
CA SER A 350 0.75 -0.09 17.32
C SER A 350 -0.44 -0.85 17.92
N ALA A 351 -1.64 -0.26 17.87
CA ALA A 351 -2.88 -0.91 18.28
C ALA A 351 -4.12 -0.23 17.67
N THR A 352 -5.27 -0.89 17.79
CA THR A 352 -6.57 -0.39 17.36
C THR A 352 -7.48 -0.17 18.55
N GLN A 353 -7.86 1.08 18.82
CA GLN A 353 -8.91 1.44 19.78
C GLN A 353 -10.23 1.74 19.05
N TYR A 354 -11.34 1.70 19.76
CA TYR A 354 -12.64 2.04 19.19
C TYR A 354 -13.55 2.77 20.20
N PHE A 355 -14.48 3.51 19.65
CA PHE A 355 -15.49 4.25 20.40
C PHE A 355 -16.88 3.87 19.90
N VAL A 356 -17.85 3.78 20.81
CA VAL A 356 -19.25 3.52 20.47
C VAL A 356 -20.09 4.71 20.92
N GLY A 357 -21.08 5.09 20.10
CA GLY A 357 -21.89 6.24 20.41
C GLY A 357 -23.00 6.50 19.39
N THR A 358 -23.37 7.76 19.25
CA THR A 358 -24.32 8.26 18.26
C THR A 358 -23.64 9.19 17.27
N PHE A 359 -24.15 9.24 16.05
CA PHE A 359 -23.69 10.14 15.00
C PHE A 359 -24.89 10.70 14.24
N ASP A 360 -24.97 12.01 14.12
CA ASP A 360 -26.07 12.73 13.47
C ASP A 360 -25.76 13.13 12.02
N GLY A 361 -24.65 12.60 11.48
CA GLY A 361 -24.13 12.97 10.16
C GLY A 361 -23.12 14.12 10.17
N LYS A 362 -22.95 14.78 11.32
CA LYS A 362 -22.03 15.91 11.50
C LYS A 362 -21.15 15.77 12.71
N LYS A 363 -21.67 15.22 13.80
CA LYS A 363 -20.99 15.11 15.08
C LYS A 363 -21.14 13.70 15.65
N PHE A 364 -20.01 13.11 16.01
CA PHE A 364 -19.96 11.88 16.79
C PHE A 364 -19.99 12.20 18.28
N THR A 365 -20.84 11.50 19.05
CA THR A 365 -20.93 11.62 20.50
C THR A 365 -20.69 10.25 21.12
N CYS A 366 -19.55 10.09 21.80
CA CYS A 366 -19.18 8.87 22.49
C CYS A 366 -20.06 8.62 23.71
N GLU A 367 -20.47 7.37 23.93
CA GLU A 367 -21.24 6.97 25.13
C GLU A 367 -20.38 6.60 26.34
N SER A 368 -19.11 6.26 26.11
CA SER A 368 -18.14 5.99 27.17
C SER A 368 -17.58 7.30 27.75
N LYS A 369 -17.10 7.22 28.99
CA LYS A 369 -16.36 8.34 29.60
C LYS A 369 -15.03 8.57 28.88
N PRO A 370 -14.49 9.80 28.90
CA PRO A 370 -13.24 10.15 28.21
C PRO A 370 -12.04 9.26 28.55
N GLU A 371 -11.90 8.87 29.81
CA GLU A 371 -10.79 8.07 30.31
C GLU A 371 -10.88 6.56 29.95
N VAL A 372 -11.98 6.13 29.32
CA VAL A 372 -12.17 4.72 28.94
C VAL A 372 -11.61 4.46 27.57
N THR A 373 -10.59 3.61 27.47
CA THR A 373 -10.08 3.09 26.20
C THR A 373 -10.58 1.66 25.98
N LYS A 374 -11.26 1.44 24.86
CA LYS A 374 -11.67 0.11 24.40
C LYS A 374 -10.76 -0.33 23.27
N TRP A 375 -10.09 -1.48 23.43
CA TRP A 375 -9.19 -2.04 22.42
C TRP A 375 -9.91 -3.09 21.60
N MET A 376 -9.72 -3.07 20.28
CA MET A 376 -10.33 -4.03 19.36
C MET A 376 -9.63 -5.38 19.39
N ASP A 377 -8.34 -5.38 19.69
CA ASP A 377 -7.52 -6.58 19.79
C ASP A 377 -6.54 -6.46 20.97
N TYR A 378 -6.23 -7.58 21.60
CA TYR A 378 -5.28 -7.66 22.71
C TYR A 378 -3.98 -8.37 22.32
N GLY A 379 -3.76 -8.65 21.03
CA GLY A 379 -2.46 -9.02 20.45
C GLY A 379 -1.64 -7.80 20.09
N LYS A 380 -0.41 -8.01 19.65
CA LYS A 380 0.47 -6.95 19.17
C LYS A 380 0.32 -6.68 17.68
N ASP A 381 -0.19 -7.63 16.91
CA ASP A 381 -0.19 -7.61 15.45
C ASP A 381 -1.59 -7.38 14.89
N HIS A 382 -2.17 -6.24 15.23
CA HIS A 382 -3.49 -5.82 14.75
C HIS A 382 -3.55 -4.30 14.63
N TYR A 383 -3.24 -3.77 13.47
CA TYR A 383 -3.11 -2.33 13.24
C TYR A 383 -3.71 -1.89 11.90
N ALA A 384 -3.96 -0.58 11.76
CA ALA A 384 -4.55 0.03 10.56
C ALA A 384 -5.88 -0.63 10.14
N THR A 385 -6.67 -1.05 11.12
CA THR A 385 -7.93 -1.78 10.91
C THR A 385 -8.96 -0.88 10.27
N VAL A 386 -9.48 -1.28 9.12
CA VAL A 386 -10.59 -0.63 8.40
C VAL A 386 -11.51 -1.67 7.75
N THR A 387 -12.70 -1.24 7.32
CA THR A 387 -13.73 -2.12 6.76
C THR A 387 -13.90 -1.98 5.25
N PHE A 388 -14.52 -3.00 4.62
CA PHE A 388 -14.90 -2.96 3.22
C PHE A 388 -16.19 -2.14 3.02
N ASP A 389 -16.16 -1.19 2.09
CA ASP A 389 -17.38 -0.55 1.58
C ASP A 389 -18.25 -1.54 0.81
N ASN A 390 -19.55 -1.30 0.84
CA ASN A 390 -20.53 -2.05 0.07
C ASN A 390 -20.53 -3.58 0.31
N ALA A 391 -20.07 -4.04 1.48
CA ALA A 391 -20.10 -5.46 1.83
C ALA A 391 -21.54 -6.02 1.76
N PRO A 392 -21.74 -7.26 1.25
CA PRO A 392 -23.07 -7.82 1.07
C PRO A 392 -23.75 -8.10 2.42
N GLU A 393 -25.09 -8.15 2.41
CA GLU A 393 -25.92 -8.51 3.57
C GLU A 393 -25.77 -7.56 4.78
N GLY A 394 -25.27 -6.35 4.56
CA GLY A 394 -25.04 -5.38 5.64
C GLY A 394 -23.94 -5.79 6.62
N ARG A 395 -23.00 -6.63 6.17
CA ARG A 395 -21.81 -7.02 6.94
C ARG A 395 -20.85 -5.85 7.09
N HIS A 396 -20.12 -5.84 8.19
CA HIS A 396 -18.98 -4.96 8.41
C HIS A 396 -17.71 -5.82 8.49
N VAL A 397 -17.11 -6.08 7.35
CA VAL A 397 -15.94 -6.96 7.25
C VAL A 397 -14.67 -6.11 7.37
N ALA A 398 -13.90 -6.36 8.42
CA ALA A 398 -12.64 -5.67 8.70
C ALA A 398 -11.42 -6.51 8.37
N ILE A 399 -10.35 -5.85 7.95
CA ILE A 399 -8.99 -6.41 7.85
C ILE A 399 -8.03 -5.43 8.54
N ALA A 400 -7.00 -5.98 9.18
CA ALA A 400 -5.92 -5.24 9.82
C ALA A 400 -4.56 -5.62 9.23
N TRP A 401 -3.57 -4.76 9.33
CA TRP A 401 -2.18 -5.11 9.16
C TRP A 401 -1.72 -6.01 10.32
N MET A 402 -1.30 -7.23 10.01
CA MET A 402 -0.84 -8.23 10.99
C MET A 402 0.66 -8.03 11.26
N SER A 403 1.00 -6.89 11.83
CA SER A 403 2.34 -6.56 12.26
C SER A 403 2.34 -5.40 13.27
N ASN A 404 3.51 -4.92 13.66
CA ASN A 404 3.67 -3.83 14.62
C ASN A 404 4.91 -2.99 14.24
N TRP A 405 4.79 -1.67 14.26
CA TRP A 405 5.88 -0.78 13.90
C TRP A 405 7.15 -0.96 14.75
N GLN A 406 7.03 -1.56 15.96
CA GLN A 406 8.19 -1.85 16.79
C GLN A 406 9.19 -2.83 16.15
N TYR A 407 8.73 -3.74 15.26
CA TYR A 407 9.59 -4.80 14.70
C TYR A 407 9.28 -5.17 13.25
N ALA A 408 8.35 -4.49 12.61
CA ALA A 408 7.90 -4.84 11.26
C ALA A 408 9.06 -4.92 10.25
N ALA A 409 10.07 -4.05 10.36
CA ALA A 409 11.25 -4.06 9.50
C ALA A 409 12.26 -5.19 9.86
N GLN A 410 12.06 -5.93 10.95
CA GLN A 410 13.02 -6.90 11.48
C GLN A 410 12.54 -8.35 11.42
N VAL A 411 11.36 -8.60 10.83
CA VAL A 411 10.84 -9.96 10.68
C VAL A 411 11.69 -10.76 9.70
N PRO A 412 11.82 -12.10 9.87
CA PRO A 412 12.79 -12.93 9.15
C PRO A 412 12.31 -13.34 7.74
N THR A 413 11.75 -12.42 6.98
CA THR A 413 11.40 -12.58 5.57
C THR A 413 12.20 -11.61 4.71
N MET A 414 12.47 -11.95 3.47
CA MET A 414 13.36 -11.17 2.59
C MET A 414 12.64 -10.57 1.39
N GLN A 415 12.14 -11.40 0.49
CA GLN A 415 11.56 -10.92 -0.76
C GLN A 415 10.19 -10.27 -0.57
N TYR A 416 9.50 -10.57 0.51
CA TYR A 416 8.26 -9.91 0.92
C TYR A 416 8.31 -9.60 2.42
N ARG A 417 7.46 -8.69 2.87
CA ARG A 417 7.34 -8.40 4.29
C ARG A 417 5.92 -8.01 4.66
N SER A 418 5.47 -8.60 5.79
CA SER A 418 4.15 -8.42 6.39
C SER A 418 3.01 -9.21 5.74
N GLY A 419 1.83 -9.06 6.30
CA GLY A 419 0.59 -9.68 5.86
C GLY A 419 -0.61 -9.04 6.56
N ASN A 420 -1.80 -9.40 6.13
CA ASN A 420 -3.03 -8.97 6.78
C ASN A 420 -3.57 -10.03 7.75
N SER A 421 -4.37 -9.57 8.71
CA SER A 421 -5.19 -10.44 9.54
C SER A 421 -6.17 -11.26 8.69
N ILE A 422 -6.73 -12.31 9.27
CA ILE A 422 -7.94 -12.93 8.71
C ILE A 422 -9.06 -11.88 8.75
N PRO A 423 -9.90 -11.78 7.69
CA PRO A 423 -11.08 -10.92 7.71
C PRO A 423 -12.02 -11.25 8.87
N ARG A 424 -12.55 -10.24 9.53
CA ARG A 424 -13.43 -10.36 10.70
C ARG A 424 -14.75 -9.67 10.46
N ASP A 425 -15.87 -10.34 10.76
CA ASP A 425 -17.18 -9.70 10.80
C ASP A 425 -17.36 -8.97 12.13
N LEU A 426 -17.42 -7.64 12.07
CA LEU A 426 -17.63 -6.83 13.26
C LEU A 426 -19.10 -6.81 13.67
N GLY A 427 -19.36 -6.81 14.96
CA GLY A 427 -20.68 -6.67 15.56
C GLY A 427 -20.65 -5.86 16.84
N LEU A 428 -21.80 -5.43 17.33
CA LEU A 428 -21.95 -4.80 18.64
C LEU A 428 -22.79 -5.67 19.56
N PHE A 429 -22.46 -5.68 20.85
CA PHE A 429 -23.25 -6.32 21.90
C PHE A 429 -23.21 -5.50 23.19
N GLU A 430 -24.25 -5.62 24.00
CA GLU A 430 -24.33 -4.99 25.34
C GLU A 430 -23.90 -5.97 26.41
N TYR A 431 -23.08 -5.53 27.34
CA TYR A 431 -22.71 -6.27 28.55
C TYR A 431 -22.58 -5.31 29.72
N LYS A 432 -23.32 -5.60 30.81
CA LYS A 432 -23.34 -4.77 32.02
C LYS A 432 -23.59 -3.28 31.78
N GLY A 433 -24.45 -2.95 30.83
CA GLY A 433 -24.81 -1.56 30.49
C GLY A 433 -23.85 -0.83 29.57
N GLU A 434 -22.76 -1.45 29.15
CA GLU A 434 -21.79 -0.95 28.21
C GLU A 434 -21.92 -1.68 26.87
N THR A 435 -21.56 -0.98 25.77
CA THR A 435 -21.52 -1.59 24.42
C THR A 435 -20.10 -1.91 24.01
N TYR A 436 -19.93 -3.12 23.49
CA TYR A 436 -18.62 -3.62 23.04
C TYR A 436 -18.67 -4.10 21.60
N CYS A 437 -17.52 -4.03 20.93
CA CYS A 437 -17.30 -4.66 19.64
C CYS A 437 -17.09 -6.17 19.84
N SER A 438 -17.69 -6.97 18.97
CA SER A 438 -17.38 -8.40 18.79
C SER A 438 -16.74 -8.62 17.43
N VAL A 439 -15.82 -9.54 17.32
CA VAL A 439 -15.14 -9.98 16.11
C VAL A 439 -15.31 -11.49 15.93
#